data_69cc48791d814fbeaff41702e8fec9e6
#
_entry.id   69cc48791d814fbeaff41702e8fec9e6
#
_cell.length_a   1.000
_cell.length_b   1.000
_cell.length_c   1.000
_cell.angle_alpha   90.00
_cell.angle_beta   90.00
_cell.angle_gamma   90.00
#
_symmetry.space_group_name_H-M   'P 1'
#
loop_
_entity.id
_entity.type
_entity.pdbx_description
1 polymer ?
#
loop_
_entity_poly.entity_id
_entity_poly.type
_entity_poly.pdbx_seq_one_letter_code
_entity_poly.pdbx_strand_id
1 'polypeptide(L)'
;RLRQLAGFLSDDLNINKEKVQVAASISKSDLCSDLVGEYPELQGVMGKYFALSQGFEEEVANSISDHYLPLGLTSALPKKPFSYSISIVDKIDSLVGFFLINEKPTSSKDPFALRRAAIGILRIIIENKLSVKLRDLISYSVRLYEEQEIKIENKNTEIEILDFLKERMRNILKLKNIKID
;
A
#
# COMPACT_ATOMS: atom_id res chain seq x y z
N ARG A 1 -3.07 7.67 -9.44
CA ARG A 1 -2.62 7.94 -8.06
C ARG A 1 -1.41 7.09 -7.68
N LEU A 2 -1.45 5.75 -7.80
CA LEU A 2 -0.34 4.87 -7.37
C LEU A 2 1.01 5.29 -7.98
N ARG A 3 1.04 5.62 -9.28
CA ARG A 3 2.26 6.13 -9.94
C ARG A 3 2.81 7.39 -9.26
N GLN A 4 1.94 8.35 -8.95
CA GLN A 4 2.33 9.62 -8.33
C GLN A 4 2.80 9.40 -6.89
N LEU A 5 2.07 8.57 -6.10
CA LEU A 5 2.46 8.20 -4.75
C LEU A 5 3.79 7.45 -4.69
N ALA A 6 4.02 6.50 -5.62
CA ALA A 6 5.27 5.77 -5.70
C ALA A 6 6.45 6.72 -6.05
N GLY A 7 6.22 7.67 -6.96
CA GLY A 7 7.20 8.70 -7.25
C GLY A 7 7.47 9.66 -6.08
N PHE A 8 6.48 9.95 -5.25
CA PHE A 8 6.66 10.74 -4.04
C PHE A 8 7.45 9.98 -2.97
N LEU A 9 7.10 8.71 -2.74
CA LEU A 9 7.76 7.86 -1.76
C LEU A 9 9.20 7.49 -2.18
N SER A 10 9.53 7.53 -3.47
CA SER A 10 10.85 7.18 -3.98
C SER A 10 11.98 8.04 -3.39
N ASP A 11 11.68 9.30 -3.07
CA ASP A 11 12.65 10.24 -2.48
C ASP A 11 13.01 9.83 -1.05
N ASP A 12 12.02 9.42 -0.23
CA ASP A 12 12.25 8.91 1.14
C ASP A 12 13.03 7.59 1.15
N LEU A 13 12.85 6.75 0.13
CA LEU A 13 13.45 5.41 0.04
C LEU A 13 14.76 5.38 -0.77
N ASN A 14 15.14 6.49 -1.38
CA ASN A 14 16.32 6.62 -2.26
C ASN A 14 16.36 5.54 -3.36
N ILE A 15 15.24 5.39 -4.10
CA ILE A 15 15.08 4.44 -5.20
C ILE A 15 14.81 5.16 -6.51
N ASN A 16 15.02 4.46 -7.63
CA ASN A 16 14.79 5.03 -8.95
C ASN A 16 13.31 5.38 -9.17
N LYS A 17 13.02 6.67 -9.24
CA LYS A 17 11.68 7.25 -9.34
C LYS A 17 10.95 6.80 -10.61
N GLU A 18 11.60 6.85 -11.76
CA GLU A 18 10.99 6.51 -13.04
C GLU A 18 10.59 5.03 -13.06
N LYS A 19 11.49 4.14 -12.65
CA LYS A 19 11.24 2.71 -12.61
C LYS A 19 10.13 2.32 -11.64
N VAL A 20 10.12 2.88 -10.42
CA VAL A 20 9.05 2.57 -9.46
C VAL A 20 7.70 3.12 -9.90
N GLN A 21 7.68 4.26 -10.61
CA GLN A 21 6.47 4.80 -11.21
C GLN A 21 5.92 3.89 -12.32
N VAL A 22 6.80 3.31 -13.17
CA VAL A 22 6.39 2.31 -14.15
C VAL A 22 5.80 1.09 -13.46
N ALA A 23 6.50 0.53 -12.48
CA ALA A 23 6.04 -0.61 -11.71
C ALA A 23 4.66 -0.36 -11.06
N ALA A 24 4.47 0.80 -10.43
CA ALA A 24 3.19 1.19 -9.85
C ALA A 24 2.07 1.33 -10.88
N SER A 25 2.38 1.82 -12.11
CA SER A 25 1.40 1.99 -13.18
C SER A 25 0.82 0.67 -13.67
N ILE A 26 1.63 -0.39 -13.68
CA ILE A 26 1.25 -1.71 -14.20
C ILE A 26 0.91 -2.72 -13.10
N SER A 27 1.04 -2.34 -11.82
CA SER A 27 0.93 -3.25 -10.68
C SER A 27 -0.38 -4.03 -10.59
N LYS A 28 -1.46 -3.52 -11.21
CA LYS A 28 -2.80 -4.12 -11.22
C LYS A 28 -3.31 -4.41 -12.63
N SER A 29 -2.47 -4.40 -13.64
CA SER A 29 -2.88 -4.60 -15.05
C SER A 29 -3.39 -6.01 -15.31
N ASP A 30 -2.95 -6.99 -14.54
CA ASP A 30 -3.40 -8.38 -14.63
C ASP A 30 -4.88 -8.57 -14.27
N LEU A 31 -5.45 -7.67 -13.47
CA LEU A 31 -6.89 -7.67 -13.15
C LEU A 31 -7.78 -7.42 -14.38
N CYS A 32 -7.21 -6.91 -15.47
CA CYS A 32 -7.92 -6.71 -16.73
C CYS A 32 -7.91 -7.97 -17.62
N SER A 33 -7.24 -9.05 -17.19
CA SER A 33 -7.16 -10.29 -17.96
C SER A 33 -8.29 -11.25 -17.60
N ASP A 34 -8.84 -11.93 -18.60
CA ASP A 34 -9.85 -12.98 -18.39
C ASP A 34 -9.31 -14.09 -17.48
N LEU A 35 -8.02 -14.39 -17.59
CA LEU A 35 -7.36 -15.42 -16.79
C LEU A 35 -7.45 -15.14 -15.29
N VAL A 36 -7.18 -13.91 -14.86
CA VAL A 36 -7.30 -13.51 -13.43
C VAL A 36 -8.77 -13.35 -13.05
N GLY A 37 -9.63 -13.01 -14.01
CA GLY A 37 -11.08 -12.98 -13.81
C GLY A 37 -11.65 -14.37 -13.49
N GLU A 38 -11.18 -15.41 -14.18
CA GLU A 38 -11.60 -16.81 -13.96
C GLU A 38 -10.87 -17.45 -12.75
N TYR A 39 -9.60 -17.07 -12.52
CA TYR A 39 -8.74 -17.63 -11.46
C TYR A 39 -8.17 -16.52 -10.58
N PRO A 40 -8.96 -15.95 -9.64
CA PRO A 40 -8.55 -14.82 -8.81
C PRO A 40 -7.31 -15.08 -7.94
N GLU A 41 -7.03 -16.35 -7.63
CA GLU A 41 -5.81 -16.74 -6.88
C GLU A 41 -4.52 -16.51 -7.66
N LEU A 42 -4.59 -16.31 -8.98
CA LEU A 42 -3.44 -15.99 -9.84
C LEU A 42 -3.13 -14.49 -9.87
N GLN A 43 -3.92 -13.67 -9.19
CA GLN A 43 -3.69 -12.23 -9.07
C GLN A 43 -2.27 -11.94 -8.57
N GLY A 44 -1.59 -11.00 -9.22
CA GLY A 44 -0.19 -10.65 -8.96
C GLY A 44 0.81 -11.63 -9.58
N VAL A 45 0.56 -12.94 -9.48
CA VAL A 45 1.43 -13.97 -10.10
C VAL A 45 1.43 -13.81 -11.62
N MET A 46 0.24 -13.74 -12.22
CA MET A 46 0.13 -13.55 -13.67
C MET A 46 0.62 -12.16 -14.11
N GLY A 47 0.38 -11.13 -13.30
CA GLY A 47 0.92 -9.79 -13.55
C GLY A 47 2.44 -9.79 -13.68
N LYS A 48 3.14 -10.53 -12.82
CA LYS A 48 4.58 -10.73 -12.93
C LYS A 48 4.96 -11.40 -14.25
N TYR A 49 4.31 -12.51 -14.63
CA TYR A 49 4.62 -13.23 -15.86
C TYR A 49 4.31 -12.38 -17.11
N PHE A 50 3.21 -11.64 -17.11
CA PHE A 50 2.88 -10.72 -18.20
C PHE A 50 3.92 -9.62 -18.35
N ALA A 51 4.39 -9.02 -17.24
CA ALA A 51 5.45 -8.02 -17.29
C ALA A 51 6.76 -8.59 -17.85
N LEU A 52 7.18 -9.77 -17.41
CA LEU A 52 8.39 -10.44 -17.94
C LEU A 52 8.25 -10.74 -19.43
N SER A 53 7.11 -11.22 -19.90
CA SER A 53 6.86 -11.51 -21.31
C SER A 53 6.90 -10.27 -22.21
N GLN A 54 6.62 -9.09 -21.64
CA GLN A 54 6.69 -7.80 -22.31
C GLN A 54 8.04 -7.11 -22.18
N GLY A 55 9.04 -7.77 -21.58
CA GLY A 55 10.41 -7.28 -21.49
C GLY A 55 10.66 -6.30 -20.34
N PHE A 56 9.76 -6.20 -19.34
CA PHE A 56 10.05 -5.44 -18.14
C PHE A 56 11.14 -6.12 -17.31
N GLU A 57 11.95 -5.30 -16.62
CA GLU A 57 13.00 -5.80 -15.73
C GLU A 57 12.42 -6.67 -14.61
N GLU A 58 13.18 -7.66 -14.18
CA GLU A 58 12.75 -8.62 -13.14
C GLU A 58 12.34 -7.92 -11.83
N GLU A 59 13.01 -6.83 -11.45
CA GLU A 59 12.67 -6.05 -10.25
C GLU A 59 11.27 -5.44 -10.35
N VAL A 60 10.92 -4.89 -11.53
CA VAL A 60 9.59 -4.38 -11.81
C VAL A 60 8.55 -5.50 -11.77
N ALA A 61 8.83 -6.59 -12.45
CA ALA A 61 7.92 -7.73 -12.53
C ALA A 61 7.67 -8.37 -11.14
N ASN A 62 8.72 -8.56 -10.35
CA ASN A 62 8.59 -9.10 -8.99
C ASN A 62 7.75 -8.19 -8.09
N SER A 63 7.87 -6.86 -8.23
CA SER A 63 7.10 -5.93 -7.43
C SER A 63 5.59 -6.04 -7.68
N ILE A 64 5.16 -6.51 -8.85
CA ILE A 64 3.73 -6.73 -9.18
C ILE A 64 3.15 -7.88 -8.35
N SER A 65 3.87 -8.97 -8.17
CA SER A 65 3.41 -10.07 -7.30
C SER A 65 3.54 -9.71 -5.82
N ASP A 66 4.61 -9.05 -5.45
CA ASP A 66 4.96 -8.83 -4.05
C ASP A 66 4.15 -7.73 -3.37
N HIS A 67 3.58 -6.75 -4.14
CA HIS A 67 2.90 -5.61 -3.52
C HIS A 67 1.64 -5.99 -2.74
N TYR A 68 1.07 -7.16 -3.00
CA TYR A 68 -0.04 -7.69 -2.21
C TYR A 68 0.37 -8.09 -0.79
N LEU A 69 1.66 -8.38 -0.57
CA LEU A 69 2.20 -8.71 0.75
C LEU A 69 2.18 -7.48 1.70
N PRO A 70 2.03 -7.68 3.00
CA PRO A 70 1.66 -8.94 3.65
C PRO A 70 0.16 -9.25 3.51
N LEU A 71 -0.18 -10.51 3.34
CA LEU A 71 -1.58 -10.98 3.25
C LEU A 71 -2.25 -11.10 4.63
N GLY A 72 -1.47 -11.11 5.71
CA GLY A 72 -1.94 -11.25 7.08
C GLY A 72 -0.86 -10.91 8.11
N LEU A 73 -1.22 -11.05 9.39
CA LEU A 73 -0.37 -10.66 10.52
C LEU A 73 0.97 -11.39 10.58
N THR A 74 1.01 -12.64 10.16
CA THR A 74 2.21 -13.51 10.21
C THR A 74 2.79 -13.83 8.83
N SER A 75 2.16 -13.34 7.75
CA SER A 75 2.64 -13.62 6.39
C SER A 75 3.96 -12.90 6.09
N ALA A 76 4.65 -13.39 5.06
CA ALA A 76 5.87 -12.78 4.54
C ALA A 76 5.66 -11.30 4.19
N LEU A 77 6.74 -10.53 4.25
CA LEU A 77 6.78 -9.12 3.85
C LEU A 77 7.53 -8.97 2.53
N PRO A 78 7.18 -7.96 1.72
CA PRO A 78 8.02 -7.57 0.60
C PRO A 78 9.37 -7.07 1.13
N LYS A 79 10.46 -7.53 0.50
CA LYS A 79 11.83 -7.23 0.96
C LYS A 79 12.60 -6.34 -0.01
N LYS A 80 12.14 -6.25 -1.25
CA LYS A 80 12.81 -5.46 -2.29
C LYS A 80 12.27 -4.04 -2.34
N PRO A 81 13.11 -3.05 -2.69
CA PRO A 81 12.72 -1.64 -2.68
C PRO A 81 11.43 -1.33 -3.45
N PHE A 82 11.28 -1.79 -4.67
CA PHE A 82 10.06 -1.56 -5.45
C PHE A 82 8.86 -2.29 -4.86
N SER A 83 9.04 -3.54 -4.42
CA SER A 83 7.97 -4.36 -3.85
C SER A 83 7.36 -3.70 -2.60
N TYR A 84 8.21 -3.28 -1.63
CA TYR A 84 7.66 -2.65 -0.43
C TYR A 84 7.14 -1.22 -0.68
N SER A 85 7.73 -0.49 -1.63
CA SER A 85 7.25 0.84 -2.02
C SER A 85 5.82 0.76 -2.59
N ILE A 86 5.59 -0.12 -3.57
CA ILE A 86 4.27 -0.28 -4.19
C ILE A 86 3.26 -0.82 -3.18
N SER A 87 3.67 -1.75 -2.31
CA SER A 87 2.81 -2.26 -1.24
C SER A 87 2.36 -1.17 -0.26
N ILE A 88 3.27 -0.26 0.13
CA ILE A 88 2.92 0.86 1.02
C ILE A 88 1.94 1.80 0.33
N VAL A 89 2.24 2.23 -0.90
CA VAL A 89 1.39 3.23 -1.59
C VAL A 89 0.02 2.67 -1.95
N ASP A 90 -0.09 1.40 -2.32
CA ASP A 90 -1.38 0.74 -2.57
C ASP A 90 -2.27 0.70 -1.32
N LYS A 91 -1.67 0.38 -0.18
CA LYS A 91 -2.38 0.34 1.10
C LYS A 91 -2.74 1.74 1.62
N ILE A 92 -1.87 2.73 1.41
CA ILE A 92 -2.16 4.14 1.75
C ILE A 92 -3.29 4.68 0.86
N ASP A 93 -3.22 4.46 -0.45
CA ASP A 93 -4.28 4.90 -1.38
C ASP A 93 -5.64 4.30 -0.98
N SER A 94 -5.67 3.02 -0.63
CA SER A 94 -6.88 2.35 -0.16
C SER A 94 -7.39 2.94 1.17
N LEU A 95 -6.52 3.13 2.17
CA LEU A 95 -6.90 3.74 3.45
C LEU A 95 -7.50 5.13 3.24
N VAL A 96 -6.81 5.97 2.48
CA VAL A 96 -7.26 7.35 2.22
C VAL A 96 -8.61 7.34 1.50
N GLY A 97 -8.75 6.54 0.44
CA GLY A 97 -9.98 6.49 -0.34
C GLY A 97 -11.20 6.11 0.50
N PHE A 98 -11.10 5.06 1.31
CA PHE A 98 -12.22 4.62 2.16
C PHE A 98 -12.50 5.59 3.32
N PHE A 99 -11.48 6.19 3.91
CA PHE A 99 -11.68 7.19 4.96
C PHE A 99 -12.31 8.47 4.42
N LEU A 100 -11.99 8.90 3.20
CA LEU A 100 -12.59 10.08 2.57
C LEU A 100 -14.12 9.96 2.39
N ILE A 101 -14.62 8.75 2.16
CA ILE A 101 -16.06 8.46 1.99
C ILE A 101 -16.69 7.90 3.28
N ASN A 102 -16.06 8.07 4.44
CA ASN A 102 -16.49 7.57 5.75
C ASN A 102 -16.69 6.04 5.87
N GLU A 103 -16.18 5.25 4.94
CA GLU A 103 -16.20 3.77 5.01
C GLU A 103 -15.06 3.25 5.91
N LYS A 104 -15.15 3.58 7.20
CA LYS A 104 -14.14 3.22 8.22
C LYS A 104 -14.45 1.88 8.86
N PRO A 105 -13.42 1.11 9.30
CA PRO A 105 -13.68 -0.11 10.05
C PRO A 105 -14.27 0.22 11.43
N THR A 106 -15.32 -0.50 11.80
CA THR A 106 -15.94 -0.43 13.12
C THR A 106 -15.39 -1.55 14.02
N SER A 107 -15.74 -1.57 15.32
CA SER A 107 -15.26 -2.61 16.26
C SER A 107 -15.48 -4.05 15.73
N SER A 108 -16.59 -4.29 15.01
CA SER A 108 -17.02 -5.62 14.55
C SER A 108 -16.89 -5.85 13.03
N LYS A 109 -16.73 -4.79 12.21
CA LYS A 109 -16.74 -4.89 10.75
C LYS A 109 -15.51 -4.22 10.14
N ASP A 110 -14.89 -4.90 9.17
CA ASP A 110 -13.80 -4.39 8.35
C ASP A 110 -13.88 -5.01 6.94
N PRO A 111 -14.92 -4.65 6.17
CA PRO A 111 -15.20 -5.29 4.88
C PRO A 111 -14.08 -5.05 3.85
N PHE A 112 -13.35 -3.96 3.99
CA PHE A 112 -12.27 -3.56 3.08
C PHE A 112 -10.87 -3.90 3.60
N ALA A 113 -10.79 -4.65 4.70
CA ALA A 113 -9.53 -5.09 5.30
C ALA A 113 -8.55 -3.94 5.66
N LEU A 114 -9.08 -2.77 6.03
CA LEU A 114 -8.28 -1.57 6.33
C LEU A 114 -7.38 -1.76 7.55
N ARG A 115 -7.78 -2.58 8.54
CA ARG A 115 -6.90 -2.96 9.67
C ARG A 115 -5.69 -3.76 9.18
N ARG A 116 -5.90 -4.70 8.25
CA ARG A 116 -4.79 -5.46 7.66
C ARG A 116 -3.88 -4.56 6.85
N ALA A 117 -4.44 -3.63 6.08
CA ALA A 117 -3.66 -2.64 5.33
C ALA A 117 -2.79 -1.79 6.26
N ALA A 118 -3.36 -1.23 7.33
CA ALA A 118 -2.64 -0.43 8.31
C ALA A 118 -1.50 -1.22 9.00
N ILE A 119 -1.79 -2.43 9.46
CA ILE A 119 -0.76 -3.30 10.07
C ILE A 119 0.30 -3.67 9.05
N GLY A 120 -0.09 -3.92 7.79
CA GLY A 120 0.84 -4.20 6.69
C GLY A 120 1.83 -3.07 6.47
N ILE A 121 1.36 -1.82 6.37
CA ILE A 121 2.21 -0.63 6.25
C ILE A 121 3.22 -0.56 7.39
N LEU A 122 2.73 -0.65 8.63
CA LEU A 122 3.57 -0.55 9.83
C LEU A 122 4.62 -1.67 9.91
N ARG A 123 4.23 -2.91 9.60
CA ARG A 123 5.16 -4.05 9.56
C ARG A 123 6.23 -3.86 8.50
N ILE A 124 5.86 -3.44 7.30
CA ILE A 124 6.82 -3.19 6.21
C ILE A 124 7.85 -2.15 6.65
N ILE A 125 7.41 -1.03 7.22
CA ILE A 125 8.29 0.05 7.67
C ILE A 125 9.22 -0.41 8.78
N ILE A 126 8.68 -1.06 9.80
CA ILE A 126 9.46 -1.48 10.98
C ILE A 126 10.46 -2.58 10.61
N GLU A 127 10.00 -3.63 9.93
CA GLU A 127 10.81 -4.83 9.70
C GLU A 127 11.86 -4.62 8.61
N ASN A 128 11.60 -3.73 7.63
CA ASN A 128 12.62 -3.29 6.66
C ASN A 128 13.41 -2.06 7.12
N LYS A 129 13.16 -1.52 8.33
CA LYS A 129 13.84 -0.35 8.91
C LYS A 129 13.80 0.88 7.99
N LEU A 130 12.64 1.15 7.41
CA LEU A 130 12.45 2.25 6.47
C LEU A 130 12.22 3.57 7.20
N SER A 131 12.73 4.67 6.62
CA SER A 131 12.40 6.03 7.04
C SER A 131 11.36 6.59 6.07
N VAL A 132 10.08 6.62 6.48
CA VAL A 132 8.97 7.08 5.67
C VAL A 132 8.22 8.18 6.40
N LYS A 133 8.02 9.31 5.73
CA LYS A 133 7.20 10.43 6.24
C LYS A 133 5.71 10.15 5.98
N LEU A 134 5.13 9.25 6.80
CA LEU A 134 3.75 8.79 6.63
C LEU A 134 2.73 9.93 6.56
N ARG A 135 2.90 10.99 7.37
CA ARG A 135 2.00 12.14 7.33
C ARG A 135 2.00 12.79 5.95
N ASP A 136 3.17 13.07 5.40
CA ASP A 136 3.31 13.74 4.11
C ASP A 136 2.75 12.87 2.97
N LEU A 137 2.98 11.54 3.04
CA LEU A 137 2.45 10.59 2.08
C LEU A 137 0.91 10.52 2.14
N ILE A 138 0.30 10.53 3.33
CA ILE A 138 -1.15 10.56 3.51
C ILE A 138 -1.72 11.86 2.96
N SER A 139 -1.15 13.02 3.34
CA SER A 139 -1.58 14.34 2.85
C SER A 139 -1.48 14.44 1.33
N TYR A 140 -0.42 13.87 0.75
CA TYR A 140 -0.27 13.82 -0.70
C TYR A 140 -1.34 12.94 -1.36
N SER A 141 -1.66 11.79 -0.75
CA SER A 141 -2.73 10.92 -1.25
C SER A 141 -4.11 11.61 -1.20
N VAL A 142 -4.42 12.35 -0.13
CA VAL A 142 -5.67 13.14 -0.04
C VAL A 142 -5.75 14.13 -1.20
N ARG A 143 -4.70 14.90 -1.45
CA ARG A 143 -4.66 15.86 -2.57
C ARG A 143 -4.90 15.19 -3.93
N LEU A 144 -4.33 14.01 -4.16
CA LEU A 144 -4.55 13.27 -5.41
C LEU A 144 -6.00 12.80 -5.60
N TYR A 145 -6.75 12.59 -4.52
CA TYR A 145 -8.19 12.33 -4.58
C TYR A 145 -8.97 13.62 -4.86
N GLU A 146 -8.58 14.76 -4.25
CA GLU A 146 -9.19 16.06 -4.51
C GLU A 146 -9.06 16.49 -5.98
N GLU A 147 -7.87 16.27 -6.57
CA GLU A 147 -7.61 16.55 -8.00
C GLU A 147 -8.50 15.71 -8.95
N GLN A 148 -9.08 14.60 -8.49
CA GLN A 148 -9.99 13.76 -9.27
C GLN A 148 -11.47 14.12 -9.05
N GLU A 149 -11.75 15.24 -8.37
CA GLU A 149 -13.11 15.74 -8.09
C GLU A 149 -14.00 14.70 -7.37
N ILE A 150 -13.39 13.79 -6.63
CA ILE A 150 -14.12 12.80 -5.83
C ILE A 150 -14.79 13.50 -4.66
N LYS A 151 -16.08 13.20 -4.43
CA LYS A 151 -16.83 13.75 -3.32
C LYS A 151 -16.21 13.35 -1.99
N ILE A 152 -15.63 14.33 -1.29
CA ILE A 152 -15.05 14.16 0.03
C ILE A 152 -16.14 14.37 1.09
N GLU A 153 -16.43 13.32 1.84
CA GLU A 153 -17.40 13.36 2.95
C GLU A 153 -16.74 13.61 4.30
N ASN A 154 -15.47 13.20 4.44
CA ASN A 154 -14.72 13.34 5.68
C ASN A 154 -13.55 14.33 5.54
N LYS A 155 -13.66 15.48 6.19
CA LYS A 155 -12.63 16.52 6.20
C LYS A 155 -11.49 16.24 7.19
N ASN A 156 -11.65 15.29 8.10
CA ASN A 156 -10.66 14.95 9.12
C ASN A 156 -9.84 13.69 8.77
N THR A 157 -9.89 13.25 7.51
CA THR A 157 -9.30 12.00 7.03
C THR A 157 -7.84 11.81 7.44
N GLU A 158 -7.00 12.83 7.28
CA GLU A 158 -5.56 12.72 7.63
C GLU A 158 -5.36 12.42 9.11
N ILE A 159 -6.03 13.17 9.99
CA ILE A 159 -5.91 13.01 11.45
C ILE A 159 -6.40 11.63 11.86
N GLU A 160 -7.55 11.22 11.34
CA GLU A 160 -8.15 9.94 11.67
C GLU A 160 -7.31 8.74 11.20
N ILE A 161 -6.70 8.81 10.00
CA ILE A 161 -5.79 7.77 9.53
C ILE A 161 -4.53 7.70 10.40
N LEU A 162 -3.96 8.84 10.78
CA LEU A 162 -2.81 8.88 11.66
C LEU A 162 -3.11 8.26 13.03
N ASP A 163 -4.27 8.57 13.62
CA ASP A 163 -4.68 8.00 14.90
C ASP A 163 -4.99 6.50 14.76
N PHE A 164 -5.60 6.10 13.65
CA PHE A 164 -5.82 4.71 13.30
C PHE A 164 -4.51 3.91 13.19
N LEU A 165 -3.48 4.48 12.56
CA LEU A 165 -2.15 3.88 12.47
C LEU A 165 -1.45 3.82 13.84
N LYS A 166 -1.51 4.90 14.63
CA LYS A 166 -0.92 4.95 15.98
C LYS A 166 -1.49 3.86 16.90
N GLU A 167 -2.79 3.64 16.86
CA GLU A 167 -3.43 2.59 17.66
C GLU A 167 -2.89 1.19 17.28
N ARG A 168 -2.74 0.91 15.97
CA ARG A 168 -2.19 -0.38 15.50
C ARG A 168 -0.71 -0.51 15.82
N MET A 169 0.04 0.58 15.75
CA MET A 169 1.45 0.61 16.18
C MET A 169 1.58 0.20 17.66
N ARG A 170 0.76 0.78 18.55
CA ARG A 170 0.75 0.41 19.96
C ARG A 170 0.49 -1.08 20.16
N ASN A 171 -0.43 -1.66 19.39
CA ASN A 171 -0.72 -3.09 19.46
C ASN A 171 0.46 -3.95 18.99
N ILE A 172 1.13 -3.57 17.91
CA ILE A 172 2.35 -4.25 17.42
C ILE A 172 3.46 -4.20 18.46
N LEU A 173 3.70 -3.03 19.09
CA LEU A 173 4.74 -2.86 20.11
C LEU A 173 4.44 -3.66 21.36
N LYS A 174 3.18 -3.71 21.82
CA LYS A 174 2.75 -4.55 22.93
C LYS A 174 3.03 -6.03 22.68
N LEU A 175 2.71 -6.53 21.48
CA LEU A 175 2.99 -7.92 21.10
C LEU A 175 4.49 -8.25 21.06
N LYS A 176 5.33 -7.26 20.80
CA LYS A 176 6.80 -7.38 20.84
C LYS A 176 7.41 -7.13 22.22
N ASN A 177 6.60 -7.00 23.28
CA ASN A 177 7.00 -6.68 24.66
C ASN A 177 7.84 -5.39 24.79
N ILE A 178 7.64 -4.43 23.90
CA ILE A 178 8.27 -3.12 23.95
C ILE A 178 7.41 -2.21 24.82
N LYS A 179 8.00 -1.67 25.91
CA LYS A 179 7.32 -0.66 26.74
C LYS A 179 7.08 0.60 25.91
N ILE A 180 5.87 1.12 26.02
CA ILE A 180 5.46 2.38 25.40
C ILE A 180 5.28 3.36 26.55
N ASP A 181 6.18 4.33 26.63
CA ASP A 181 6.04 5.45 27.55
C ASP A 181 5.01 6.45 27.03
#